data_e3d445a8f6e67ea8b90e3f7ef136679f
#
_entry.id   e3d445a8f6e67ea8b90e3f7ef136679f
#
_cell.length_a   1.000
_cell.length_b   1.000
_cell.length_c   1.000
_cell.angle_alpha   90.00
_cell.angle_beta   90.00
_cell.angle_gamma   90.00
#
_symmetry.space_group_name_H-M   'P 1'
#
loop_
_entity.id
_entity.type
_entity.pdbx_description
1 polymer ?
#
loop_
_entity_poly.entity_id
_entity_poly.type
_entity_poly.pdbx_seq_one_letter_code
_entity_poly.pdbx_strand_id
1 'polypeptide(L)' 'TITETEFKELLHNTPQNLSKALYMDLTGLSPVVAAEICHLASLDGDVSAKEFSDAELTHLFHAFTWIMDDVRAEYHL' A
#
# COMPACT_ATOMS: atom_id res chain seq x y z
N THR A 1 -9.17 5.12 -9.40
CA THR A 1 -8.81 5.05 -7.99
C THR A 1 -9.31 3.76 -7.36
N ILE A 2 -8.44 3.06 -6.65
CA ILE A 2 -8.79 1.79 -6.02
C ILE A 2 -9.60 2.03 -4.75
N THR A 3 -10.61 1.19 -4.50
CA THR A 3 -11.39 1.26 -3.26
C THR A 3 -10.70 0.46 -2.17
N GLU A 4 -11.09 0.70 -0.92
CA GLU A 4 -10.56 -0.03 0.23
C GLU A 4 -10.79 -1.54 0.08
N THR A 5 -11.98 -1.93 -0.36
CA THR A 5 -12.33 -3.34 -0.55
C THR A 5 -11.41 -3.99 -1.59
N GLU A 6 -11.23 -3.33 -2.73
CA GLU A 6 -10.35 -3.82 -3.78
C GLU A 6 -8.90 -3.92 -3.32
N PHE A 7 -8.45 -2.92 -2.57
CA PHE A 7 -7.11 -2.88 -2.01
C PHE A 7 -6.86 -4.09 -1.09
N LYS A 8 -7.79 -4.36 -0.19
CA LYS A 8 -7.69 -5.49 0.74
C LYS A 8 -7.73 -6.83 0.02
N GLU A 9 -8.64 -6.98 -0.94
CA GLU A 9 -8.74 -8.21 -1.72
C GLU A 9 -7.45 -8.51 -2.47
N LEU A 10 -6.89 -7.49 -3.10
CA LEU A 10 -5.65 -7.62 -3.84
C LEU A 10 -4.52 -8.10 -2.93
N LEU A 11 -4.40 -7.50 -1.76
CA LEU A 11 -3.34 -7.85 -0.82
C LEU A 11 -3.55 -9.22 -0.18
N HIS A 12 -4.80 -9.65 0.05
CA HIS A 12 -5.08 -10.96 0.59
C HIS A 12 -4.82 -12.09 -0.41
N ASN A 13 -4.85 -11.79 -1.69
CA ASN A 13 -4.72 -12.80 -2.75
C ASN A 13 -3.35 -12.84 -3.41
N THR A 14 -2.47 -11.89 -3.09
CA THR A 14 -1.15 -11.85 -3.70
C THR A 14 -0.17 -12.78 -2.96
N PRO A 15 0.74 -13.45 -3.71
CA PRO A 15 1.79 -14.25 -3.07
C PRO A 15 3.00 -13.42 -2.67
N GLN A 16 3.00 -12.12 -2.95
CA GLN A 16 4.13 -11.25 -2.68
C GLN A 16 4.16 -10.75 -1.24
N ASN A 17 5.31 -10.23 -0.80
CA ASN A 17 5.35 -9.53 0.47
C ASN A 17 4.64 -8.19 0.32
N LEU A 18 4.36 -7.53 1.45
CA LEU A 18 3.54 -6.31 1.46
C LEU A 18 4.11 -5.21 0.56
N SER A 19 5.38 -4.91 0.73
CA SER A 19 6.06 -3.88 -0.05
C SER A 19 5.98 -4.18 -1.55
N LYS A 20 6.33 -5.40 -1.93
CA LYS A 20 6.34 -5.82 -3.32
C LYS A 20 4.93 -5.81 -3.93
N ALA A 21 3.94 -6.25 -3.16
CA ALA A 21 2.55 -6.21 -3.61
C ALA A 21 2.13 -4.78 -3.94
N LEU A 22 2.55 -3.83 -3.12
CA LEU A 22 2.19 -2.44 -3.33
C LEU A 22 2.75 -1.90 -4.65
N TYR A 23 4.01 -2.14 -4.95
CA TYR A 23 4.57 -1.54 -6.17
C TYR A 23 4.41 -2.41 -7.41
N MET A 24 4.18 -3.71 -7.26
CA MET A 24 3.97 -4.59 -8.41
C MET A 24 2.50 -4.73 -8.81
N ASP A 25 1.63 -4.86 -7.81
CA ASP A 25 0.21 -5.11 -8.07
C ASP A 25 -0.61 -3.83 -8.19
N LEU A 26 -0.13 -2.73 -7.60
CA LEU A 26 -0.78 -1.43 -7.73
C LEU A 26 -0.01 -0.58 -8.73
N THR A 27 -0.75 0.04 -9.64
CA THR A 27 -0.16 0.84 -10.72
C THR A 27 0.33 2.19 -10.19
N GLY A 28 1.50 2.59 -10.63
CA GLY A 28 2.02 3.94 -10.37
C GLY A 28 2.83 4.10 -9.10
N LEU A 29 3.11 3.02 -8.38
CA LEU A 29 3.96 3.08 -7.20
C LEU A 29 5.37 2.60 -7.51
N SER A 30 6.37 3.32 -6.98
CA SER A 30 7.75 2.87 -7.05
C SER A 30 8.07 2.07 -5.79
N PRO A 31 9.15 1.27 -5.81
CA PRO A 31 9.56 0.55 -4.60
C PRO A 31 9.83 1.48 -3.41
N VAL A 32 10.34 2.68 -3.67
CA VAL A 32 10.62 3.66 -2.62
C VAL A 32 9.33 4.14 -1.97
N VAL A 33 8.32 4.45 -2.79
CA VAL A 33 7.02 4.90 -2.29
C VAL A 33 6.33 3.78 -1.52
N ALA A 34 6.42 2.55 -2.02
CA ALA A 34 5.82 1.40 -1.32
C ALA A 34 6.45 1.21 0.06
N ALA A 35 7.77 1.34 0.16
CA ALA A 35 8.47 1.23 1.44
C ALA A 35 8.03 2.34 2.39
N GLU A 36 7.84 3.55 1.87
CA GLU A 36 7.39 4.69 2.65
C GLU A 36 6.00 4.46 3.23
N ILE A 37 5.10 3.93 2.41
CA ILE A 37 3.73 3.61 2.84
C ILE A 37 3.76 2.60 3.98
N CYS A 38 4.54 1.54 3.84
CA CYS A 38 4.68 0.53 4.88
C CYS A 38 5.23 1.13 6.17
N HIS A 39 6.23 1.99 6.04
CA HIS A 39 6.85 2.66 7.19
C HIS A 39 5.83 3.53 7.93
N LEU A 40 5.05 4.31 7.19
CA LEU A 40 4.04 5.18 7.79
C LEU A 40 2.95 4.39 8.51
N ALA A 41 2.62 3.22 7.99
CA ALA A 41 1.63 2.35 8.61
C ALA A 41 2.22 1.51 9.75
N SER A 42 3.54 1.60 9.97
CA SER A 42 4.26 0.80 10.96
C SER A 42 4.12 -0.70 10.70
N LEU A 43 4.11 -1.07 9.43
CA LEU A 43 4.01 -2.47 8.99
C LEU A 43 5.32 -2.87 8.32
N ASP A 44 5.69 -4.15 8.51
CA ASP A 44 6.90 -4.69 7.90
C ASP A 44 6.61 -5.09 6.45
N GLY A 45 7.24 -4.40 5.51
CA GLY A 45 7.04 -4.66 4.08
C GLY A 45 7.60 -5.99 3.60
N ASP A 46 8.46 -6.63 4.39
CA ASP A 46 9.06 -7.93 4.05
C ASP A 46 8.16 -9.11 4.42
N VAL A 47 7.11 -8.87 5.20
CA VAL A 47 6.15 -9.90 5.58
C VAL A 47 5.15 -10.09 4.44
N SER A 48 4.71 -11.34 4.24
CA SER A 48 3.73 -11.67 3.22
C SER A 48 2.46 -10.82 3.41
N ALA A 49 1.96 -10.23 2.32
CA ALA A 49 0.80 -9.33 2.38
C ALA A 49 -0.42 -10.03 2.99
N LYS A 50 -0.61 -11.29 2.72
CA LYS A 50 -1.76 -12.04 3.22
C LYS A 50 -1.67 -12.39 4.72
N GLU A 51 -0.54 -12.11 5.35
CA GLU A 51 -0.34 -12.34 6.78
C GLU A 51 -0.97 -11.24 7.64
N PHE A 52 -1.29 -10.10 7.04
CA PHE A 52 -1.82 -8.96 7.78
C PHE A 52 -3.33 -9.08 8.00
N SER A 53 -3.79 -8.56 9.15
CA SER A 53 -5.21 -8.55 9.48
C SER A 53 -5.93 -7.47 8.68
N ASP A 54 -7.26 -7.54 8.67
CA ASP A 54 -8.10 -6.55 8.01
C ASP A 54 -7.85 -5.15 8.58
N ALA A 55 -7.72 -5.05 9.89
CA ALA A 55 -7.47 -3.76 10.56
C ALA A 55 -6.11 -3.18 10.15
N GLU A 56 -5.09 -4.03 10.02
CA GLU A 56 -3.78 -3.59 9.58
C GLU A 56 -3.82 -3.10 8.14
N LEU A 57 -4.56 -3.78 7.28
CA LEU A 57 -4.71 -3.36 5.89
C LEU A 57 -5.52 -2.07 5.77
N THR A 58 -6.50 -1.85 6.64
CA THR A 58 -7.23 -0.59 6.70
C THR A 58 -6.27 0.56 7.02
N HIS A 59 -5.42 0.35 8.00
CA HIS A 59 -4.43 1.36 8.38
C HIS A 59 -3.46 1.63 7.23
N LEU A 60 -3.04 0.57 6.56
CA LEU A 60 -2.15 0.68 5.39
C LEU A 60 -2.83 1.46 4.26
N PHE A 61 -4.12 1.20 4.03
CA PHE A 61 -4.89 1.91 3.00
C PHE A 61 -4.95 3.41 3.29
N HIS A 62 -5.11 3.79 4.55
CA HIS A 62 -5.11 5.21 4.94
C HIS A 62 -3.76 5.85 4.66
N ALA A 63 -2.67 5.16 4.97
CA ALA A 63 -1.33 5.66 4.67
C ALA A 63 -1.12 5.77 3.16
N PHE A 64 -1.60 4.79 2.41
CA PHE A 64 -1.53 4.77 0.96
C PHE A 64 -2.25 5.98 0.35
N THR A 65 -3.50 6.22 0.77
CA THR A 65 -4.26 7.35 0.23
C THR A 65 -3.65 8.69 0.63
N TRP A 66 -3.12 8.78 1.83
CA TRP A 66 -2.49 10.00 2.31
C TRP A 66 -1.26 10.36 1.46
N ILE A 67 -0.41 9.37 1.20
CA ILE A 67 0.79 9.58 0.37
C ILE A 67 0.41 9.90 -1.07
N MET A 68 -0.56 9.21 -1.64
CA MET A 68 -0.97 9.45 -3.02
C MET A 68 -1.54 10.85 -3.19
N ASP A 69 -2.29 11.34 -2.20
CA ASP A 69 -2.80 12.71 -2.23
C ASP A 69 -1.67 13.73 -2.18
N ASP A 70 -0.67 13.47 -1.34
CA ASP A 70 0.48 14.36 -1.20
C ASP A 70 1.29 14.43 -2.49
N VAL A 71 1.53 13.28 -3.11
CA VAL A 71 2.25 13.20 -4.38
C VAL A 71 1.50 13.97 -5.47
N ARG A 72 0.16 13.83 -5.51
CA ARG A 72 -0.66 14.56 -6.46
C ARG A 72 -0.57 16.06 -6.27
N ALA A 73 -0.56 16.50 -5.02
CA ALA A 73 -0.44 17.92 -4.70
C ALA A 73 0.88 18.49 -5.25
N GLU A 74 1.95 17.72 -5.14
CA GLU A 74 3.25 18.13 -5.66
C GLU A 74 3.24 18.27 -7.18
N TYR A 75 2.58 17.35 -7.86
CA TYR A 75 2.52 17.37 -9.32
C TYR A 75 1.67 18.51 -9.88
N HIS A 76 0.83 19.09 -9.05
CA HIS A 76 -0.01 20.22 -9.49
C HIS A 76 0.72 21.55 -9.44
N LEU A 77 1.86 21.57 -8.87
CA LEU A 77 2.66 22.77 -8.79
C LEU A 77 3.45 22.97 -10.08
#